data_ba127bb78528f2d6bbf2c1f43bce8c2c
#
_entry.id   ba127bb78528f2d6bbf2c1f43bce8c2c
#
_cell.length_a   1.000
_cell.length_b   1.000
_cell.length_c   1.000
_cell.angle_alpha   90.00
_cell.angle_beta   90.00
_cell.angle_gamma   90.00
#
_symmetry.space_group_name_H-M   'P 1'
#
loop_
_entity.id
_entity.type
_entity.pdbx_description
1 polymer ?
#
loop_
_entity_poly.entity_id
_entity_poly.type
_entity_poly.pdbx_seq_one_letter_code
_entity_poly.pdbx_strand_id
1 'polypeptide(L)'
;MIYYTDGSCTGNGKVSNAGGFGIVELTDDGAFVSAYAKRSVDTTNNREELKAILRVMLTAGTKVNQDWNQPSIVYSDSAYCVNTFNDWMFRWAKNNWIKSDKKIPENLDLIKAYYEHYMKGYRIDLRKVKGHNGVKWNEVVDKLATGKISVEEVNKIYG
;
A
#
# COMPACT_ATOMS: atom_id res chain seq x y z
N MET A 1 13.44 2.61 7.18
CA MET A 1 13.26 1.91 5.88
C MET A 1 12.30 2.70 5.01
N ILE A 2 12.45 2.55 3.71
CA ILE A 2 11.58 3.19 2.71
C ILE A 2 10.93 2.09 1.89
N TYR A 3 9.61 2.22 1.66
CA TYR A 3 8.83 1.27 0.88
C TYR A 3 8.15 1.99 -0.28
N TYR A 4 8.16 1.36 -1.44
CA TYR A 4 7.31 1.75 -2.57
C TYR A 4 6.26 0.67 -2.77
N THR A 5 5.02 1.06 -2.99
CA THR A 5 3.88 0.16 -3.15
C THR A 5 3.09 0.53 -4.38
N ASP A 6 2.50 -0.47 -5.03
CA ASP A 6 1.55 -0.25 -6.12
C ASP A 6 0.59 -1.43 -6.21
N GLY A 7 -0.58 -1.17 -6.77
CA GLY A 7 -1.61 -2.16 -7.02
C GLY A 7 -2.22 -1.97 -8.38
N SER A 8 -2.66 -3.05 -8.98
CA SER A 8 -3.18 -3.05 -10.34
C SER A 8 -4.26 -4.10 -10.52
N CYS A 9 -5.16 -3.86 -11.44
CA CYS A 9 -6.18 -4.82 -11.83
C CYS A 9 -6.49 -4.67 -13.32
N THR A 10 -6.38 -5.76 -14.06
CA THR A 10 -6.81 -5.84 -15.46
C THR A 10 -8.28 -6.21 -15.49
N GLY A 11 -9.09 -5.45 -16.24
CA GLY A 11 -10.54 -5.69 -16.30
C GLY A 11 -11.27 -5.24 -15.03
N ASN A 12 -10.83 -4.16 -14.41
CA ASN A 12 -11.44 -3.58 -13.22
C ASN A 12 -12.94 -3.42 -13.40
N GLY A 13 -13.72 -3.97 -12.44
CA GLY A 13 -15.20 -3.94 -12.50
C GLY A 13 -15.85 -5.04 -13.32
N LYS A 14 -15.07 -5.90 -13.98
CA LYS A 14 -15.58 -7.06 -14.71
C LYS A 14 -15.76 -8.27 -13.78
N VAL A 15 -16.64 -9.19 -14.17
CA VAL A 15 -16.93 -10.40 -13.39
C VAL A 15 -15.72 -11.29 -13.20
N SER A 16 -14.84 -11.33 -14.21
CA SER A 16 -13.60 -12.10 -14.12
C SER A 16 -12.43 -11.17 -14.43
N ASN A 17 -11.52 -11.00 -13.48
CA ASN A 17 -10.37 -10.14 -13.64
C ASN A 17 -9.17 -10.70 -12.89
N ALA A 18 -8.00 -10.18 -13.19
CA ALA A 18 -6.77 -10.50 -12.50
C ALA A 18 -6.06 -9.22 -12.09
N GLY A 19 -5.55 -9.21 -10.88
CA GLY A 19 -4.81 -8.08 -10.36
C GLY A 19 -3.62 -8.53 -9.54
N GLY A 20 -3.00 -7.60 -8.87
CA GLY A 20 -1.89 -7.87 -8.01
C GLY A 20 -1.33 -6.60 -7.39
N PHE A 21 -0.43 -6.79 -6.46
CA PHE A 21 0.31 -5.67 -5.88
C PHE A 21 1.80 -5.99 -5.78
N GLY A 22 2.59 -4.94 -5.71
CA GLY A 22 4.03 -5.03 -5.55
C GLY A 22 4.53 -4.11 -4.46
N ILE A 23 5.61 -4.52 -3.82
CA ILE A 23 6.28 -3.77 -2.76
C ILE A 23 7.79 -3.87 -2.99
N VAL A 24 8.50 -2.76 -2.85
CA VAL A 24 9.95 -2.72 -2.81
C VAL A 24 10.36 -2.09 -1.50
N GLU A 25 11.31 -2.72 -0.82
CA GLU A 25 11.90 -2.23 0.41
C GLU A 25 13.29 -1.71 0.15
N LEU A 26 13.58 -0.50 0.65
CA LEU A 26 14.88 0.16 0.53
C LEU A 26 15.39 0.54 1.91
N THR A 27 16.71 0.64 2.03
CA THR A 27 17.32 1.29 3.19
C THR A 27 17.00 2.78 3.20
N ASP A 28 17.28 3.46 4.30
CA ASP A 28 17.02 4.89 4.43
C ASP A 28 17.84 5.73 3.44
N ASP A 29 18.96 5.23 2.98
CA ASP A 29 19.78 5.87 1.93
C ASP A 29 19.42 5.42 0.52
N GLY A 30 18.36 4.64 0.36
CA GLY A 30 17.81 4.28 -0.94
C GLY A 30 18.36 3.02 -1.60
N ALA A 31 19.12 2.20 -0.86
CA ALA A 31 19.64 0.93 -1.40
C ALA A 31 18.57 -0.15 -1.36
N PHE A 32 18.54 -0.99 -2.40
CA PHE A 32 17.58 -2.10 -2.50
C PHE A 32 17.80 -3.13 -1.39
N VAL A 33 16.71 -3.56 -0.74
CA VAL A 33 16.73 -4.63 0.26
C VAL A 33 15.94 -5.84 -0.22
N SER A 34 14.68 -5.65 -0.59
CA SER A 34 13.81 -6.76 -0.98
C SER A 34 12.66 -6.29 -1.87
N ALA A 35 12.04 -7.27 -2.52
CA ALA A 35 10.83 -7.05 -3.29
C ALA A 35 9.80 -8.13 -2.93
N TYR A 36 8.52 -7.79 -3.03
CA TYR A 36 7.42 -8.70 -2.81
C TYR A 36 6.32 -8.40 -3.82
N ALA A 37 5.67 -9.45 -4.30
CA ALA A 37 4.53 -9.32 -5.19
C ALA A 37 3.54 -10.45 -4.93
N LYS A 38 2.25 -10.16 -5.10
CA LYS A 38 1.19 -11.14 -4.94
C LYS A 38 0.12 -10.90 -5.99
N ARG A 39 -0.35 -11.98 -6.60
CA ARG A 39 -1.43 -11.94 -7.60
C ARG A 39 -2.76 -12.25 -6.95
N SER A 40 -3.82 -11.67 -7.48
CA SER A 40 -5.20 -11.84 -7.00
C SER A 40 -6.14 -11.95 -8.18
N VAL A 41 -7.31 -12.54 -7.94
CA VAL A 41 -8.43 -12.57 -8.89
C VAL A 41 -9.63 -11.89 -8.27
N ASP A 42 -10.59 -11.49 -9.10
CA ASP A 42 -11.85 -10.86 -8.66
C ASP A 42 -11.61 -9.68 -7.69
N THR A 43 -10.79 -8.75 -8.14
CA THR A 43 -10.33 -7.62 -7.33
C THR A 43 -10.54 -6.29 -8.08
N THR A 44 -10.04 -5.19 -7.52
CA THR A 44 -10.05 -3.87 -8.14
C THR A 44 -8.68 -3.21 -7.97
N ASN A 45 -8.40 -2.16 -8.77
CA ASN A 45 -7.19 -1.36 -8.60
C ASN A 45 -7.07 -0.83 -7.17
N ASN A 46 -8.12 -0.20 -6.66
CA ASN A 46 -8.11 0.37 -5.32
C ASN A 46 -7.87 -0.69 -4.24
N ARG A 47 -8.48 -1.86 -4.39
CA ARG A 47 -8.30 -2.94 -3.44
C ARG A 47 -6.86 -3.44 -3.40
N GLU A 48 -6.21 -3.60 -4.55
CA GLU A 48 -4.82 -4.03 -4.62
C GLU A 48 -3.86 -2.96 -4.07
N GLU A 49 -4.15 -1.69 -4.33
CA GLU A 49 -3.40 -0.57 -3.75
C GLU A 49 -3.46 -0.58 -2.21
N LEU A 50 -4.67 -0.76 -1.67
CA LEU A 50 -4.86 -0.84 -0.22
C LEU A 50 -4.15 -2.05 0.38
N LYS A 51 -4.19 -3.21 -0.28
CA LYS A 51 -3.52 -4.43 0.19
C LYS A 51 -2.01 -4.25 0.31
N ALA A 52 -1.39 -3.59 -0.66
CA ALA A 52 0.05 -3.34 -0.63
C ALA A 52 0.44 -2.52 0.61
N ILE A 53 -0.27 -1.43 0.85
CA ILE A 53 -0.01 -0.55 2.00
C ILE A 53 -0.30 -1.27 3.31
N LEU A 54 -1.42 -1.99 3.39
CA LEU A 54 -1.80 -2.76 4.58
C LEU A 54 -0.72 -3.78 4.94
N ARG A 55 -0.18 -4.49 3.94
CA ARG A 55 0.89 -5.45 4.19
C ARG A 55 2.11 -4.78 4.82
N VAL A 56 2.53 -3.62 4.33
CA VAL A 56 3.65 -2.90 4.93
C VAL A 56 3.32 -2.49 6.36
N MET A 57 2.11 -1.98 6.61
CA MET A 57 1.67 -1.62 7.97
C MET A 57 1.74 -2.82 8.92
N LEU A 58 1.27 -3.99 8.48
CA LEU A 58 1.22 -5.19 9.31
C LEU A 58 2.59 -5.82 9.53
N THR A 59 3.51 -5.71 8.56
CA THR A 59 4.83 -6.37 8.64
C THR A 59 5.94 -5.43 9.09
N ALA A 60 5.79 -4.13 8.88
CA ALA A 60 6.84 -3.14 9.13
C ALA A 60 6.37 -1.90 9.89
N GLY A 61 5.14 -1.88 10.38
CA GLY A 61 4.64 -0.79 11.21
C GLY A 61 5.47 -0.64 12.49
N THR A 62 5.82 0.59 12.83
CA THR A 62 6.63 0.89 14.01
C THR A 62 5.73 1.24 15.18
N LYS A 63 5.94 0.60 16.32
CA LYS A 63 5.15 0.86 17.52
C LYS A 63 5.61 2.17 18.17
N VAL A 64 4.68 3.11 18.37
CA VAL A 64 4.99 4.48 18.80
C VAL A 64 5.58 4.59 20.20
N ASN A 65 5.41 3.58 21.04
CA ASN A 65 5.96 3.58 22.40
C ASN A 65 7.35 2.96 22.48
N GLN A 66 7.90 2.53 21.36
CA GLN A 66 9.28 2.03 21.29
C GLN A 66 10.18 3.19 20.88
N ASP A 67 11.04 3.58 21.81
CA ASP A 67 11.88 4.76 21.70
C ASP A 67 12.71 4.81 20.43
N TRP A 68 12.85 6.00 19.86
CA TRP A 68 13.83 6.40 18.85
C TRP A 68 13.62 5.85 17.44
N ASN A 69 12.66 4.94 17.23
CA ASN A 69 12.40 4.40 15.90
C ASN A 69 11.47 5.33 15.13
N GLN A 70 11.99 5.94 14.07
CA GLN A 70 11.17 6.68 13.14
C GLN A 70 10.29 5.69 12.36
N PRO A 71 9.01 6.00 12.11
CA PRO A 71 8.18 5.17 11.26
C PRO A 71 8.80 5.03 9.86
N SER A 72 8.65 3.84 9.28
CA SER A 72 9.05 3.64 7.88
C SER A 72 8.25 4.55 6.97
N ILE A 73 8.89 5.09 5.95
CA ILE A 73 8.24 5.91 4.93
C ILE A 73 7.68 4.96 3.87
N VAL A 74 6.40 5.14 3.54
CA VAL A 74 5.72 4.32 2.54
C VAL A 74 5.17 5.24 1.45
N TYR A 75 5.59 5.01 0.21
CA TYR A 75 5.13 5.79 -0.94
C TYR A 75 4.11 5.02 -1.75
N SER A 76 3.02 5.69 -2.09
CA SER A 76 1.97 5.21 -2.99
C SER A 76 1.60 6.32 -3.96
N ASP A 77 1.27 5.97 -5.20
CA ASP A 77 0.77 6.94 -6.18
C ASP A 77 -0.75 7.11 -6.11
N SER A 78 -1.42 6.36 -5.25
CA SER A 78 -2.88 6.41 -5.09
C SER A 78 -3.31 7.47 -4.10
N ALA A 79 -3.88 8.57 -4.60
CA ALA A 79 -4.46 9.61 -3.74
C ALA A 79 -5.59 9.05 -2.88
N TYR A 80 -6.41 8.15 -3.42
CA TYR A 80 -7.47 7.48 -2.67
C TYR A 80 -6.93 6.76 -1.44
N CYS A 81 -5.90 5.95 -1.60
CA CYS A 81 -5.34 5.17 -0.49
C CYS A 81 -4.67 6.05 0.56
N VAL A 82 -3.90 7.04 0.11
CA VAL A 82 -3.22 7.95 1.03
C VAL A 82 -4.23 8.77 1.84
N ASN A 83 -5.25 9.30 1.18
CA ASN A 83 -6.30 10.05 1.87
C ASN A 83 -7.13 9.17 2.79
N THR A 84 -7.41 7.93 2.39
CA THR A 84 -8.17 6.98 3.21
C THR A 84 -7.46 6.70 4.53
N PHE A 85 -6.20 6.30 4.47
CA PHE A 85 -5.47 5.88 5.67
C PHE A 85 -4.96 7.06 6.52
N ASN A 86 -4.74 8.23 5.92
CA ASN A 86 -4.25 9.40 6.65
C ASN A 86 -5.38 10.31 7.18
N ASP A 87 -6.59 10.24 6.63
CA ASP A 87 -7.66 11.16 6.97
C ASP A 87 -9.03 10.49 7.04
N TRP A 88 -9.57 10.02 5.92
CA TRP A 88 -10.97 9.60 5.81
C TRP A 88 -11.34 8.47 6.77
N MET A 89 -10.47 7.52 6.97
CA MET A 89 -10.67 6.39 7.87
C MET A 89 -11.05 6.84 9.28
N PHE A 90 -10.39 7.87 9.79
CA PHE A 90 -10.66 8.39 11.13
C PHE A 90 -12.03 9.04 11.23
N ARG A 91 -12.46 9.73 10.18
CA ARG A 91 -13.80 10.33 10.11
C ARG A 91 -14.87 9.25 10.07
N TRP A 92 -14.66 8.21 9.26
CA TRP A 92 -15.61 7.10 9.17
C TRP A 92 -15.71 6.32 10.47
N ALA A 93 -14.60 6.09 11.14
CA ALA A 93 -14.58 5.40 12.44
C ALA A 93 -15.40 6.13 13.49
N LYS A 94 -15.35 7.46 13.51
CA LYS A 94 -16.16 8.30 14.42
C LYS A 94 -17.64 8.26 14.10
N ASN A 95 -18.02 7.91 12.88
CA ASN A 95 -19.40 7.87 12.41
C ASN A 95 -19.88 6.43 12.15
N ASN A 96 -19.45 5.48 13.00
CA ASN A 96 -19.83 4.08 12.92
C ASN A 96 -19.51 3.43 11.56
N TRP A 97 -18.43 3.87 10.91
CA TRP A 97 -18.00 3.38 9.60
C TRP A 97 -19.03 3.65 8.49
N ILE A 98 -19.63 4.82 8.55
CA ILE A 98 -20.58 5.29 7.53
C ILE A 98 -20.05 6.59 6.94
N LYS A 99 -20.00 6.68 5.62
CA LYS A 99 -19.59 7.90 4.89
C LYS A 99 -20.65 8.99 4.97
N SER A 100 -20.30 10.22 4.59
CA SER A 100 -21.22 11.36 4.56
C SER A 100 -22.44 11.14 3.67
N ASP A 101 -22.32 10.31 2.63
CA ASP A 101 -23.44 9.93 1.74
C ASP A 101 -24.30 8.80 2.29
N LYS A 102 -24.08 8.42 3.56
CA LYS A 102 -24.77 7.34 4.28
C LYS A 102 -24.47 5.94 3.77
N LYS A 103 -23.45 5.79 2.92
CA LYS A 103 -23.01 4.48 2.41
C LYS A 103 -21.85 3.93 3.24
N ILE A 104 -21.73 2.62 3.26
CA ILE A 104 -20.59 1.94 3.87
C ILE A 104 -19.37 2.11 2.94
N PRO A 105 -18.19 2.46 3.47
CA PRO A 105 -16.98 2.58 2.64
C PRO A 105 -16.66 1.27 1.91
N GLU A 106 -16.27 1.38 0.66
CA GLU A 106 -15.74 0.23 -0.07
C GLU A 106 -14.44 -0.24 0.58
N ASN A 107 -14.14 -1.53 0.47
CA ASN A 107 -12.93 -2.14 1.02
C ASN A 107 -12.80 -1.99 2.55
N LEU A 108 -13.94 -1.92 3.23
CA LEU A 108 -13.98 -1.69 4.67
C LEU A 108 -13.19 -2.73 5.46
N ASP A 109 -13.16 -3.98 5.00
CA ASP A 109 -12.38 -5.05 5.61
C ASP A 109 -10.88 -4.69 5.72
N LEU A 110 -10.32 -4.17 4.64
CA LEU A 110 -8.91 -3.75 4.60
C LEU A 110 -8.67 -2.48 5.43
N ILE A 111 -9.59 -1.53 5.34
CA ILE A 111 -9.49 -0.27 6.06
C ILE A 111 -9.57 -0.50 7.57
N LYS A 112 -10.49 -1.35 8.02
CA LYS A 112 -10.58 -1.72 9.45
C LYS A 112 -9.35 -2.45 9.95
N ALA A 113 -8.77 -3.35 9.15
CA ALA A 113 -7.55 -4.05 9.52
C ALA A 113 -6.40 -3.08 9.77
N TYR A 114 -6.24 -2.08 8.90
CA TYR A 114 -5.25 -1.03 9.08
C TYR A 114 -5.55 -0.20 10.34
N TYR A 115 -6.80 0.22 10.50
CA TYR A 115 -7.23 1.03 11.64
C TYR A 115 -7.01 0.31 12.98
N GLU A 116 -7.33 -0.97 13.06
CA GLU A 116 -7.11 -1.77 14.27
C GLU A 116 -5.63 -1.82 14.64
N HIS A 117 -4.76 -1.99 13.64
CA HIS A 117 -3.31 -2.00 13.85
C HIS A 117 -2.81 -0.63 14.31
N TYR A 118 -3.35 0.43 13.71
CA TYR A 118 -3.09 1.81 14.12
C TYR A 118 -3.49 2.03 15.59
N MET A 119 -4.65 1.54 15.98
CA MET A 119 -5.16 1.69 17.36
C MET A 119 -4.34 0.91 18.38
N LYS A 120 -3.61 -0.11 17.96
CA LYS A 120 -2.63 -0.82 18.79
C LYS A 120 -1.32 -0.05 18.96
N GLY A 121 -1.18 1.09 18.29
CA GLY A 121 0.00 1.96 18.39
C GLY A 121 1.01 1.83 17.26
N TYR A 122 0.70 1.07 16.20
CA TYR A 122 1.62 0.93 15.07
C TYR A 122 1.46 2.07 14.07
N ARG A 123 2.57 2.46 13.46
CA ARG A 123 2.61 3.60 12.52
C ARG A 123 3.50 3.31 11.32
N ILE A 124 3.07 3.84 10.18
CA ILE A 124 3.91 4.10 9.00
C ILE A 124 3.72 5.57 8.62
N ASP A 125 4.70 6.14 7.94
CA ASP A 125 4.61 7.48 7.38
C ASP A 125 4.21 7.34 5.91
N LEU A 126 2.91 7.37 5.64
CA LEU A 126 2.36 7.14 4.31
C LEU A 126 2.31 8.45 3.53
N ARG A 127 2.98 8.47 2.38
CA ARG A 127 3.10 9.64 1.52
C ARG A 127 2.73 9.32 0.09
N LYS A 128 2.16 10.30 -0.60
CA LYS A 128 1.89 10.19 -2.03
C LYS A 128 3.16 10.47 -2.82
N VAL A 129 3.45 9.63 -3.81
CA VAL A 129 4.54 9.90 -4.76
C VAL A 129 4.18 11.13 -5.58
N LYS A 130 5.11 12.07 -5.70
CA LYS A 130 4.93 13.27 -6.54
C LYS A 130 5.26 12.95 -7.99
N GLY A 131 4.23 12.98 -8.84
CA GLY A 131 4.38 12.83 -10.29
C GLY A 131 4.70 11.41 -10.72
N HIS A 132 4.49 11.14 -12.01
CA HIS A 132 4.78 9.84 -12.61
C HIS A 132 6.18 9.78 -13.21
N ASN A 133 6.89 10.89 -13.23
CA ASN A 133 8.10 11.04 -14.02
C ASN A 133 9.34 10.67 -13.22
N GLY A 134 9.95 9.55 -13.56
CA GLY A 134 11.32 9.27 -13.23
C GLY A 134 11.58 8.76 -11.82
N VAL A 135 10.56 8.39 -11.06
CA VAL A 135 10.79 7.69 -9.81
C VAL A 135 10.97 6.22 -10.12
N LYS A 136 12.22 5.79 -10.18
CA LYS A 136 12.64 4.43 -10.53
C LYS A 136 11.84 3.35 -9.80
N TRP A 137 11.71 3.47 -8.48
CA TRP A 137 11.07 2.43 -7.68
C TRP A 137 9.56 2.40 -7.85
N ASN A 138 8.93 3.55 -8.15
CA ASN A 138 7.51 3.59 -8.50
C ASN A 138 7.26 2.82 -9.80
N GLU A 139 8.15 2.92 -10.76
CA GLU A 139 8.07 2.15 -12.02
C GLU A 139 8.28 0.65 -11.77
N VAL A 140 9.21 0.29 -10.89
CA VAL A 140 9.47 -1.12 -10.55
C VAL A 140 8.26 -1.76 -9.88
N VAL A 141 7.64 -1.07 -8.90
CA VAL A 141 6.46 -1.65 -8.23
C VAL A 141 5.25 -1.72 -9.16
N ASP A 142 5.12 -0.80 -10.11
CA ASP A 142 4.08 -0.89 -11.14
C ASP A 142 4.24 -2.18 -11.95
N LYS A 143 5.44 -2.48 -12.40
CA LYS A 143 5.73 -3.72 -13.14
C LYS A 143 5.51 -4.97 -12.31
N LEU A 144 5.85 -4.94 -11.02
CA LEU A 144 5.55 -6.04 -10.10
C LEU A 144 4.05 -6.24 -9.95
N ALA A 145 3.30 -5.14 -9.76
CA ALA A 145 1.85 -5.20 -9.58
C ALA A 145 1.12 -5.73 -10.81
N THR A 146 1.61 -5.39 -12.01
CA THR A 146 1.01 -5.84 -13.28
C THR A 146 1.51 -7.21 -13.73
N GLY A 147 2.51 -7.77 -13.06
CA GLY A 147 3.11 -9.04 -13.43
C GLY A 147 4.09 -8.96 -14.60
N LYS A 148 4.47 -7.75 -15.02
CA LYS A 148 5.44 -7.53 -16.11
C LYS A 148 6.85 -7.90 -15.71
N ILE A 149 7.16 -7.90 -14.44
CA ILE A 149 8.44 -8.34 -13.89
C ILE A 149 8.18 -9.20 -12.66
N SER A 150 8.99 -10.22 -12.43
CA SER A 150 8.90 -11.06 -11.24
C SER A 150 9.82 -10.58 -10.14
N VAL A 151 9.58 -11.04 -8.92
CA VAL A 151 10.46 -10.77 -7.77
C VAL A 151 11.87 -11.29 -8.06
N GLU A 152 12.00 -12.46 -8.67
CA GLU A 152 13.28 -13.06 -9.04
C GLU A 152 14.06 -12.17 -10.01
N GLU A 153 13.37 -11.58 -10.99
CA GLU A 153 14.00 -10.66 -11.95
C GLU A 153 14.47 -9.36 -11.26
N VAL A 154 13.66 -8.83 -10.35
CA VAL A 154 14.04 -7.64 -9.57
C VAL A 154 15.27 -7.94 -8.72
N ASN A 155 15.31 -9.10 -8.07
CA ASN A 155 16.45 -9.52 -7.28
C ASN A 155 17.73 -9.68 -8.10
N LYS A 156 17.61 -10.16 -9.34
CA LYS A 156 18.77 -10.26 -10.26
C LYS A 156 19.31 -8.90 -10.66
N ILE A 157 18.42 -7.92 -10.88
CA ILE A 157 18.81 -6.60 -11.38
C ILE A 157 19.38 -5.74 -10.25
N TYR A 158 18.75 -5.76 -9.08
CA TYR A 158 19.04 -4.80 -7.99
C TYR A 158 19.59 -5.46 -6.73
N GLY A 159 19.43 -6.75 -6.59
CA GLY A 159 19.91 -7.48 -5.42
C GLY A 159 21.40 -7.72 -5.35
#